data_0fd6a971e8f7fe563cbd69d9695a619c
#
_entry.id   0fd6a971e8f7fe563cbd69d9695a619c
#
_cell.length_a   1.000
_cell.length_b   1.000
_cell.length_c   1.000
_cell.angle_alpha   90.00
_cell.angle_beta   90.00
_cell.angle_gamma   90.00
#
_symmetry.space_group_name_H-M   'P 1'
#
loop_
_entity.id
_entity.type
_entity.pdbx_description
1 polymer ?
#
loop_
_entity_poly.entity_id
_entity_poly.type
_entity_poly.pdbx_seq_one_letter_code
_entity_poly.pdbx_strand_id
1 'polypeptide(L)'
;NNPKFRLFVQHQTGINRIKGNPDEINKEIIRRLRIQNKKLIGNIASMKDQLKQIKTDMNQTRNRLNHILKLNNSLSQGLGSCKTCWGEDPNCADCSGNGFPGWRKINKRLFNIYILPAIEKLNELNKK
;
A
#
# COMPACT_ATOMS: atom_id res chain seq x y z
N ASN A 1 3.91 29.50 -41.44
CA ASN A 1 5.10 28.62 -41.58
C ASN A 1 6.18 29.04 -40.56
N ASN A 2 6.07 28.54 -39.33
CA ASN A 2 7.05 28.87 -38.29
C ASN A 2 8.18 27.80 -38.33
N PRO A 3 9.42 28.17 -38.69
CA PRO A 3 10.53 27.23 -38.81
C PRO A 3 10.87 26.53 -37.48
N LYS A 4 10.64 27.18 -36.32
CA LYS A 4 10.85 26.61 -34.99
C LYS A 4 9.88 25.49 -34.67
N PHE A 5 8.63 25.58 -35.11
CA PHE A 5 7.64 24.52 -34.96
C PHE A 5 7.98 23.27 -35.79
N ARG A 6 8.51 23.49 -37.00
CA ARG A 6 8.97 22.42 -37.90
C ARG A 6 10.14 21.62 -37.29
N LEU A 7 11.11 22.31 -36.68
CA LEU A 7 12.24 21.68 -35.99
C LEU A 7 11.79 20.87 -34.76
N PHE A 8 10.87 21.43 -33.98
CA PHE A 8 10.31 20.77 -32.77
C PHE A 8 9.58 19.47 -33.13
N VAL A 9 8.74 19.49 -34.15
CA VAL A 9 8.04 18.28 -34.63
C VAL A 9 9.03 17.25 -35.18
N GLN A 10 10.07 17.65 -35.89
CA GLN A 10 11.11 16.75 -36.39
C GLN A 10 11.90 16.07 -35.27
N HIS A 11 12.18 16.78 -34.17
CA HIS A 11 12.94 16.23 -33.03
C HIS A 11 12.09 15.21 -32.23
N GLN A 12 10.81 15.45 -32.08
CA GLN A 12 9.89 14.59 -31.34
C GLN A 12 9.46 13.33 -32.12
N THR A 13 9.37 13.44 -33.46
CA THR A 13 8.84 12.33 -34.28
C THR A 13 9.92 11.48 -34.94
N GLY A 14 11.20 11.80 -34.76
CA GLY A 14 12.31 11.08 -35.39
C GLY A 14 12.30 11.15 -36.93
N ILE A 15 11.62 12.13 -37.52
CA ILE A 15 11.55 12.34 -38.97
C ILE A 15 12.80 13.08 -39.43
N ASN A 16 13.93 12.41 -39.37
CA ASN A 16 15.12 12.89 -40.04
C ASN A 16 15.06 12.50 -41.53
N ARG A 17 14.93 13.51 -42.43
CA ARG A 17 15.05 13.43 -43.88
C ARG A 17 13.90 12.73 -44.64
N ILE A 18 12.72 13.32 -44.63
CA ILE A 18 11.79 13.06 -45.73
C ILE A 18 11.98 14.21 -46.74
N LYS A 19 12.76 13.96 -47.79
CA LYS A 19 12.72 14.72 -49.03
C LYS A 19 11.44 14.30 -49.75
N GLY A 20 10.33 15.02 -49.57
CA GLY A 20 9.06 14.69 -50.16
C GLY A 20 8.15 15.91 -50.29
N ASN A 21 7.09 15.75 -51.06
CA ASN A 21 6.00 16.71 -51.16
C ASN A 21 5.44 17.04 -49.75
N PRO A 22 5.20 18.32 -49.42
CA PRO A 22 4.65 18.74 -48.10
C PRO A 22 3.40 17.93 -47.69
N ASP A 23 2.56 17.52 -48.59
CA ASP A 23 1.34 16.73 -48.32
C ASP A 23 1.65 15.31 -47.86
N GLU A 24 2.67 14.67 -48.41
CA GLU A 24 3.10 13.32 -48.01
C GLU A 24 3.76 13.35 -46.61
N ILE A 25 4.55 14.39 -46.33
CA ILE A 25 5.15 14.62 -45.02
C ILE A 25 4.04 14.78 -43.98
N ASN A 26 3.04 15.58 -44.25
CA ASN A 26 1.91 15.79 -43.34
C ASN A 26 1.11 14.50 -43.09
N LYS A 27 0.85 13.71 -44.13
CA LYS A 27 0.17 12.40 -44.02
C LYS A 27 0.94 11.46 -43.09
N GLU A 28 2.26 11.35 -43.24
CA GLU A 28 3.09 10.47 -42.41
C GLU A 28 3.16 10.98 -40.95
N ILE A 29 3.24 12.28 -40.72
CA ILE A 29 3.17 12.85 -39.37
C ILE A 29 1.84 12.49 -38.71
N ILE A 30 0.72 12.68 -39.40
CA ILE A 30 -0.61 12.36 -38.89
C ILE A 30 -0.71 10.86 -38.57
N ARG A 31 -0.19 9.99 -39.44
CA ARG A 31 -0.17 8.54 -39.22
C ARG A 31 0.60 8.19 -37.93
N ARG A 32 1.79 8.73 -37.73
CA ARG A 32 2.63 8.49 -36.55
C ARG A 32 1.96 9.02 -35.27
N LEU A 33 1.39 10.22 -35.33
CA LEU A 33 0.66 10.78 -34.19
C LEU A 33 -0.54 9.92 -33.82
N ARG A 34 -1.28 9.39 -34.76
CA ARG A 34 -2.40 8.47 -34.50
C ARG A 34 -1.93 7.18 -33.80
N ILE A 35 -0.81 6.61 -34.23
CA ILE A 35 -0.22 5.41 -33.61
C ILE A 35 0.23 5.74 -32.17
N GLN A 36 0.92 6.87 -31.97
CA GLN A 36 1.34 7.28 -30.62
C GLN A 36 0.14 7.54 -29.72
N ASN A 37 -0.88 8.24 -30.19
CA ASN A 37 -2.11 8.49 -29.42
C ASN A 37 -2.81 7.19 -29.03
N LYS A 38 -2.92 6.23 -29.95
CA LYS A 38 -3.50 4.92 -29.63
C LYS A 38 -2.72 4.19 -28.54
N LYS A 39 -1.38 4.25 -28.58
CA LYS A 39 -0.50 3.68 -27.55
C LYS A 39 -0.66 4.40 -26.21
N LEU A 40 -0.73 5.72 -26.21
CA LEU A 40 -0.95 6.51 -24.99
C LEU A 40 -2.32 6.21 -24.35
N ILE A 41 -3.37 6.11 -25.14
CA ILE A 41 -4.71 5.74 -24.66
C ILE A 41 -4.67 4.35 -24.02
N GLY A 42 -3.99 3.38 -24.63
CA GLY A 42 -3.81 2.04 -24.04
C GLY A 42 -3.06 2.06 -22.72
N ASN A 43 -1.98 2.85 -22.64
CA ASN A 43 -1.21 3.02 -21.39
C ASN A 43 -2.07 3.67 -20.29
N ILE A 44 -2.85 4.70 -20.62
CA ILE A 44 -3.76 5.37 -19.68
C ILE A 44 -4.80 4.39 -19.14
N ALA A 45 -5.39 3.56 -20.00
CA ALA A 45 -6.34 2.52 -19.58
C ALA A 45 -5.69 1.53 -18.61
N SER A 46 -4.51 1.00 -18.94
CA SER A 46 -3.76 0.09 -18.08
C SER A 46 -3.41 0.72 -16.72
N MET A 47 -2.92 1.97 -16.71
CA MET A 47 -2.63 2.69 -15.47
C MET A 47 -3.89 2.91 -14.61
N LYS A 48 -5.03 3.17 -15.22
CA LYS A 48 -6.31 3.32 -14.52
C LYS A 48 -6.72 2.02 -13.84
N ASP A 49 -6.53 0.87 -14.49
CA ASP A 49 -6.83 -0.43 -13.91
C ASP A 49 -5.87 -0.77 -12.75
N GLN A 50 -4.58 -0.47 -12.91
CA GLN A 50 -3.59 -0.62 -11.84
C GLN A 50 -3.94 0.25 -10.61
N LEU A 51 -4.35 1.50 -10.82
CA LEU A 51 -4.78 2.39 -9.72
C LEU A 51 -6.01 1.83 -9.00
N LYS A 52 -6.96 1.26 -9.73
CA LYS A 52 -8.14 0.61 -9.14
C LYS A 52 -7.73 -0.58 -8.27
N GLN A 53 -6.80 -1.41 -8.75
CA GLN A 53 -6.28 -2.55 -7.99
C GLN A 53 -5.56 -2.10 -6.72
N ILE A 54 -4.64 -1.14 -6.82
CA ILE A 54 -3.92 -0.57 -5.67
C ILE A 54 -4.89 -0.02 -4.62
N LYS A 55 -5.93 0.69 -5.04
CA LYS A 55 -6.96 1.21 -4.12
C LYS A 55 -7.68 0.08 -3.38
N THR A 56 -7.99 -1.02 -4.06
CA THR A 56 -8.62 -2.20 -3.46
C THR A 56 -7.70 -2.85 -2.43
N ASP A 57 -6.43 -3.05 -2.79
CA ASP A 57 -5.43 -3.66 -1.92
C ASP A 57 -5.13 -2.81 -0.68
N MET A 58 -5.06 -1.48 -0.85
CA MET A 58 -4.94 -0.54 0.26
C MET A 58 -6.11 -0.64 1.24
N ASN A 59 -7.35 -0.73 0.73
CA ASN A 59 -8.53 -0.88 1.58
C ASN A 59 -8.52 -2.21 2.35
N GLN A 60 -8.14 -3.30 1.70
CA GLN A 60 -8.00 -4.61 2.37
C GLN A 60 -6.92 -4.57 3.45
N THR A 61 -5.76 -3.99 3.14
CA THR A 61 -4.65 -3.85 4.09
C THR A 61 -5.05 -2.99 5.29
N ARG A 62 -5.76 -1.89 5.06
CA ARG A 62 -6.31 -1.03 6.14
C ARG A 62 -7.26 -1.81 7.04
N ASN A 63 -8.16 -2.60 6.45
CA ASN A 63 -9.12 -3.41 7.22
C ASN A 63 -8.39 -4.47 8.06
N ARG A 64 -7.40 -5.16 7.51
CA ARG A 64 -6.55 -6.10 8.24
C ARG A 64 -5.79 -5.43 9.38
N LEU A 65 -5.18 -4.27 9.12
CA LEU A 65 -4.48 -3.49 10.15
C LEU A 65 -5.42 -3.12 11.30
N ASN A 66 -6.61 -2.61 10.99
CA ASN A 66 -7.60 -2.26 12.00
C ASN A 66 -8.02 -3.48 12.85
N HIS A 67 -8.14 -4.64 12.23
CA HIS A 67 -8.43 -5.88 12.96
C HIS A 67 -7.28 -6.26 13.90
N ILE A 68 -6.05 -6.23 13.41
CA ILE A 68 -4.85 -6.53 14.22
C ILE A 68 -4.71 -5.54 15.40
N LEU A 69 -4.93 -4.24 15.16
CA LEU A 69 -4.88 -3.22 16.21
C LEU A 69 -5.93 -3.46 17.30
N LYS A 70 -7.15 -3.85 16.92
CA LYS A 70 -8.21 -4.22 17.88
C LYS A 70 -7.81 -5.43 18.70
N LEU A 71 -7.28 -6.48 18.06
CA LEU A 71 -6.83 -7.68 18.73
C LEU A 71 -5.66 -7.40 19.69
N ASN A 72 -4.65 -6.67 19.22
CA ASN A 72 -3.51 -6.25 20.04
C ASN A 72 -3.97 -5.46 21.29
N ASN A 73 -4.90 -4.53 21.11
CA ASN A 73 -5.47 -3.75 22.22
C ASN A 73 -6.25 -4.63 23.21
N SER A 74 -6.99 -5.64 22.72
CA SER A 74 -7.71 -6.57 23.58
C SER A 74 -6.77 -7.47 24.38
N LEU A 75 -5.73 -7.99 23.73
CA LEU A 75 -4.73 -8.84 24.38
C LEU A 75 -3.92 -8.05 25.41
N SER A 76 -3.47 -6.87 25.07
CA SER A 76 -2.70 -6.02 25.98
C SER A 76 -3.52 -5.63 27.23
N GLN A 77 -4.80 -5.32 27.09
CA GLN A 77 -5.69 -5.09 28.22
C GLN A 77 -5.94 -6.36 29.03
N GLY A 78 -6.12 -7.52 28.39
CA GLY A 78 -6.29 -8.80 29.04
C GLY A 78 -5.08 -9.19 29.88
N LEU A 79 -3.87 -8.86 29.42
CA LEU A 79 -2.63 -9.14 30.13
C LEU A 79 -2.17 -7.98 31.05
N GLY A 80 -2.80 -6.81 30.96
CA GLY A 80 -2.35 -5.63 31.69
C GLY A 80 -1.00 -5.10 31.19
N SER A 81 -0.70 -5.25 29.90
CA SER A 81 0.55 -4.81 29.26
C SER A 81 0.38 -3.50 28.49
N CYS A 82 1.48 -2.91 28.05
CA CYS A 82 1.47 -1.77 27.13
C CYS A 82 1.11 -2.25 25.72
N LYS A 83 0.10 -1.66 25.11
CA LYS A 83 -0.33 -2.00 23.75
C LYS A 83 0.68 -1.63 22.67
N THR A 84 1.60 -0.71 22.97
CA THR A 84 2.56 -0.13 22.02
C THR A 84 3.85 -0.92 21.95
N CYS A 85 4.45 -1.25 23.08
CA CYS A 85 5.78 -1.89 23.13
C CYS A 85 5.84 -3.21 23.87
N TRP A 86 4.79 -3.61 24.61
CA TRP A 86 4.76 -4.83 25.42
C TRP A 86 5.88 -4.95 26.48
N GLY A 87 6.57 -3.84 26.76
CA GLY A 87 7.72 -3.78 27.66
C GLY A 87 9.08 -3.89 26.97
N GLU A 88 9.12 -4.04 25.63
CA GLU A 88 10.35 -4.25 24.88
C GLU A 88 11.11 -2.95 24.57
N ASP A 89 10.43 -1.79 24.56
CA ASP A 89 11.04 -0.49 24.27
C ASP A 89 11.23 0.31 25.57
N PRO A 90 12.47 0.50 26.05
CA PRO A 90 12.76 1.29 27.25
C PRO A 90 12.39 2.77 27.13
N ASN A 91 12.29 3.28 25.90
CA ASN A 91 11.95 4.68 25.61
C ASN A 91 10.49 4.85 25.17
N CYS A 92 9.64 3.84 25.36
CA CYS A 92 8.24 3.90 24.98
C CYS A 92 7.53 5.08 25.65
N ALA A 93 6.90 5.95 24.85
CA ALA A 93 6.18 7.13 25.33
C ALA A 93 4.97 6.78 26.23
N ASP A 94 4.38 5.58 26.10
CA ASP A 94 3.20 5.17 26.85
C ASP A 94 3.54 4.55 28.22
N CYS A 95 4.71 3.94 28.38
CA CYS A 95 5.04 3.17 29.58
C CYS A 95 6.49 3.31 30.08
N SER A 96 7.35 4.03 29.36
CA SER A 96 8.77 4.21 29.72
C SER A 96 9.48 2.89 30.05
N GLY A 97 9.26 1.86 29.20
CA GLY A 97 9.84 0.53 29.35
C GLY A 97 9.15 -0.41 30.34
N ASN A 98 8.19 0.06 31.14
CA ASN A 98 7.55 -0.73 32.20
C ASN A 98 6.35 -1.57 31.73
N GLY A 99 6.09 -1.61 30.44
CA GLY A 99 4.85 -2.14 29.83
C GLY A 99 4.70 -3.66 29.79
N PHE A 100 5.40 -4.43 30.61
CA PHE A 100 5.29 -5.89 30.71
C PHE A 100 3.88 -6.35 31.13
N PRO A 101 3.50 -7.60 30.85
CA PRO A 101 2.27 -8.18 31.38
C PRO A 101 2.16 -8.00 32.90
N GLY A 102 1.00 -7.52 33.36
CA GLY A 102 0.75 -7.22 34.78
C GLY A 102 1.13 -5.79 35.21
N TRP A 103 1.74 -4.98 34.36
CA TRP A 103 2.06 -3.57 34.68
C TRP A 103 0.82 -2.71 34.95
N ARG A 104 -0.26 -2.96 34.22
CA ARG A 104 -1.57 -2.33 34.46
C ARG A 104 -2.57 -3.32 35.03
N LYS A 105 -3.66 -2.80 35.55
CA LYS A 105 -4.80 -3.63 35.97
C LYS A 105 -5.30 -4.49 34.82
N ILE A 106 -5.34 -5.78 35.04
CA ILE A 106 -5.81 -6.79 34.07
C ILE A 106 -7.32 -6.63 33.85
N ASN A 107 -7.74 -6.59 32.60
CA ASN A 107 -9.15 -6.70 32.24
C ASN A 107 -9.57 -8.17 32.28
N LYS A 108 -10.24 -8.59 33.37
CA LYS A 108 -10.65 -9.97 33.62
C LYS A 108 -11.50 -10.57 32.49
N ARG A 109 -12.39 -9.76 31.87
CA ARG A 109 -13.23 -10.24 30.77
C ARG A 109 -12.38 -10.61 29.56
N LEU A 110 -11.48 -9.75 29.16
CA LEU A 110 -10.60 -10.00 28.00
C LEU A 110 -9.60 -11.11 28.29
N PHE A 111 -9.08 -11.19 29.52
CA PHE A 111 -8.24 -12.29 29.97
C PHE A 111 -8.96 -13.64 29.80
N ASN A 112 -10.20 -13.76 30.28
CA ASN A 112 -10.98 -14.98 30.17
C ASN A 112 -11.30 -15.38 28.74
N ILE A 113 -11.47 -14.39 27.84
CA ILE A 113 -11.78 -14.67 26.42
C ILE A 113 -10.54 -15.11 25.65
N TYR A 114 -9.40 -14.44 25.83
CA TYR A 114 -8.25 -14.60 24.95
C TYR A 114 -7.10 -15.41 25.56
N ILE A 115 -6.97 -15.46 26.89
CA ILE A 115 -5.78 -16.00 27.55
C ILE A 115 -6.11 -17.27 28.34
N LEU A 116 -7.18 -17.27 29.12
CA LEU A 116 -7.55 -18.38 29.98
C LEU A 116 -7.68 -19.70 29.22
N PRO A 117 -8.31 -19.79 28.04
CA PRO A 117 -8.42 -21.06 27.31
C PRO A 117 -7.07 -21.68 26.92
N ALA A 118 -6.08 -20.84 26.63
CA ALA A 118 -4.73 -21.32 26.33
C ALA A 118 -4.03 -21.87 27.58
N ILE A 119 -4.21 -21.23 28.74
CA ILE A 119 -3.67 -21.70 30.02
C ILE A 119 -4.30 -23.03 30.43
N GLU A 120 -5.61 -23.17 30.29
CA GLU A 120 -6.34 -24.41 30.58
C GLU A 120 -5.82 -25.56 29.72
N LYS A 121 -5.63 -25.30 28.42
CA LYS A 121 -5.08 -26.29 27.50
C LYS A 121 -3.64 -26.68 27.81
N LEU A 122 -2.80 -25.72 28.20
CA LEU A 122 -1.43 -25.99 28.63
C LEU A 122 -1.41 -26.88 29.91
N ASN A 123 -2.29 -26.60 30.87
CA ASN A 123 -2.39 -27.39 32.10
C ASN A 123 -2.87 -28.82 31.85
N GLU A 124 -3.73 -29.04 30.86
CA GLU A 124 -4.13 -30.39 30.43
C GLU A 124 -2.96 -31.18 29.83
N LEU A 125 -2.11 -30.52 29.04
CA LEU A 125 -0.93 -31.13 28.41
C LEU A 125 0.13 -31.54 29.44
N ASN A 126 0.31 -30.73 30.49
CA ASN A 126 1.29 -30.99 31.55
C ASN A 126 0.86 -32.08 32.55
N LYS A 127 -0.37 -32.55 32.48
CA LYS A 127 -0.89 -33.66 33.32
C LYS A 127 -0.70 -35.04 32.69
N LYS A 128 -0.21 -35.11 31.46
CA LYS A 128 0.11 -36.36 30.76
C LYS A 128 1.59 -36.68 30.89
#